data_b26f9bb4f2432fce51ad76f143bbaacf
#
_entry.id   b26f9bb4f2432fce51ad76f143bbaacf
#
_cell.length_a   1.000
_cell.length_b   1.000
_cell.length_c   1.000
_cell.angle_alpha   90.00
_cell.angle_beta   90.00
_cell.angle_gamma   90.00
#
_symmetry.space_group_name_H-M   'P 1'
#
loop_
_entity.id
_entity.type
_entity.pdbx_description
1 polymer ?
#
loop_
_entity_poly.entity_id
_entity_poly.type
_entity_poly.pdbx_seq_one_letter_code
_entity_poly.pdbx_strand_id
1 'polypeptide(L)'
;MLTIIEGLPDHVIGIRITDKLRAEDYEQQLIPLVNGKLENHQKLDLLCCIEGEWKGMEAGAVWQDLRLGLGKIGHWARMAIVTDIKWMENAIKLFRLFSPGELRHFASADYEAAREWVCELDRARIDIKLDVDAGIVVLEPVADKALSEDDFEAVGRTIDNYLKDHDRLRGILIHSRQFPGWQSVGALFAHLKFVNSVHDKIGKIALVTNSPMGTFANHVLDPLMLAKVRKFDYDQRDEAMRWLRD
;
A
#
# COMPACT_ATOMS: atom_id res chain seq x y z
N MET A 1 3.89 -5.33 -29.82
CA MET A 1 4.99 -4.34 -29.72
C MET A 1 4.83 -3.56 -28.44
N LEU A 2 5.88 -3.47 -27.62
CA LEU A 2 5.90 -2.68 -26.37
C LEU A 2 6.56 -1.32 -26.66
N THR A 3 5.98 -0.25 -26.14
CA THR A 3 6.54 1.10 -26.18
C THR A 3 6.51 1.71 -24.79
N ILE A 4 7.56 2.42 -24.40
CA ILE A 4 7.61 3.16 -23.13
C ILE A 4 6.85 4.47 -23.27
N ILE A 5 6.03 4.81 -22.29
CA ILE A 5 5.34 6.10 -22.18
C ILE A 5 6.27 7.04 -21.40
N GLU A 6 6.72 8.09 -22.06
CA GLU A 6 7.61 9.09 -21.48
C GLU A 6 6.83 10.21 -20.73
N GLY A 7 7.55 11.03 -19.98
CA GLY A 7 6.98 12.21 -19.28
C GLY A 7 6.18 11.85 -18.01
N LEU A 8 6.39 10.67 -17.45
CA LEU A 8 5.85 10.26 -16.16
C LEU A 8 6.85 10.51 -15.02
N PRO A 9 6.39 10.68 -13.78
CA PRO A 9 7.26 10.76 -12.60
C PRO A 9 8.20 9.56 -12.49
N ASP A 10 9.33 9.72 -11.80
CA ASP A 10 10.37 8.69 -11.76
C ASP A 10 9.93 7.38 -11.09
N HIS A 11 8.99 7.42 -10.14
CA HIS A 11 8.41 6.22 -9.51
C HIS A 11 7.40 5.48 -10.41
N VAL A 12 7.02 6.04 -11.56
CA VAL A 12 6.02 5.45 -12.47
C VAL A 12 6.70 4.84 -13.69
N ILE A 13 6.28 3.64 -14.07
CA ILE A 13 6.59 3.00 -15.33
C ILE A 13 5.35 3.04 -16.22
N GLY A 14 5.46 3.69 -17.38
CA GLY A 14 4.43 3.71 -18.39
C GLY A 14 4.79 2.78 -19.55
N ILE A 15 3.88 1.89 -19.90
CA ILE A 15 4.03 1.01 -21.07
C ILE A 15 2.76 1.00 -21.91
N ARG A 16 2.95 0.92 -23.22
CA ARG A 16 1.87 0.73 -24.18
C ARG A 16 2.13 -0.56 -24.97
N ILE A 17 1.14 -1.42 -25.03
CA ILE A 17 1.20 -2.70 -25.72
C ILE A 17 0.20 -2.66 -26.85
N THR A 18 0.70 -2.85 -28.08
CA THR A 18 -0.11 -2.98 -29.29
C THR A 18 0.15 -4.35 -29.88
N ASP A 19 -0.91 -5.07 -30.29
CA ASP A 19 -0.86 -6.39 -30.91
C ASP A 19 -0.35 -7.50 -29.97
N LYS A 20 0.89 -7.95 -30.08
CA LYS A 20 1.47 -9.06 -29.33
C LYS A 20 2.66 -8.60 -28.50
N LEU A 21 2.69 -8.96 -27.22
CA LEU A 21 3.86 -8.77 -26.38
C LEU A 21 4.88 -9.91 -26.63
N ARG A 22 6.09 -9.57 -27.05
CA ARG A 22 7.18 -10.53 -27.29
C ARG A 22 8.05 -10.66 -26.05
N ALA A 23 8.66 -11.83 -25.88
CA ALA A 23 9.62 -12.08 -24.82
C ALA A 23 10.79 -11.09 -24.87
N GLU A 24 11.29 -10.78 -26.09
CA GLU A 24 12.38 -9.82 -26.31
C GLU A 24 12.02 -8.41 -25.84
N ASP A 25 10.78 -7.93 -26.10
CA ASP A 25 10.32 -6.60 -25.64
C ASP A 25 10.35 -6.52 -24.10
N TYR A 26 9.99 -7.61 -23.46
CA TYR A 26 9.97 -7.71 -22.00
C TYR A 26 11.38 -7.74 -21.41
N GLU A 27 12.25 -8.63 -21.93
CA GLU A 27 13.61 -8.82 -21.42
C GLU A 27 14.53 -7.63 -21.70
N GLN A 28 14.42 -7.04 -22.89
CA GLN A 28 15.32 -5.98 -23.32
C GLN A 28 14.90 -4.58 -22.93
N GLN A 29 13.59 -4.35 -22.67
CA GLN A 29 13.07 -3.03 -22.37
C GLN A 29 12.49 -2.94 -20.96
N LEU A 30 11.53 -3.80 -20.61
CA LEU A 30 10.79 -3.65 -19.36
C LEU A 30 11.63 -4.06 -18.13
N ILE A 31 12.30 -5.21 -18.17
CA ILE A 31 13.11 -5.70 -17.03
C ILE A 31 14.22 -4.72 -16.66
N PRO A 32 15.05 -4.22 -17.62
CA PRO A 32 16.10 -3.24 -17.31
C PRO A 32 15.52 -1.93 -16.74
N LEU A 33 14.39 -1.46 -17.28
CA LEU A 33 13.74 -0.25 -16.81
C LEU A 33 13.24 -0.40 -15.35
N VAL A 34 12.57 -1.53 -15.05
CA VAL A 34 12.11 -1.85 -13.69
C VAL A 34 13.29 -1.94 -12.72
N ASN A 35 14.36 -2.66 -13.10
CA ASN A 35 15.53 -2.82 -12.25
C ASN A 35 16.21 -1.49 -11.96
N GLY A 36 16.43 -0.65 -12.97
CA GLY A 36 17.07 0.65 -12.79
C GLY A 36 16.26 1.59 -11.88
N LYS A 37 14.93 1.57 -12.00
CA LYS A 37 14.07 2.38 -11.11
C LYS A 37 14.02 1.83 -9.68
N LEU A 38 14.06 0.52 -9.48
CA LEU A 38 14.10 -0.11 -8.16
C LEU A 38 15.41 0.16 -7.39
N GLU A 39 16.47 0.65 -8.03
CA GLU A 39 17.68 1.12 -7.33
C GLU A 39 17.38 2.36 -6.46
N ASN A 40 16.45 3.20 -6.90
CA ASN A 40 16.09 4.46 -6.23
C ASN A 40 14.72 4.43 -5.53
N HIS A 41 13.88 3.44 -5.82
CA HIS A 41 12.51 3.32 -5.30
C HIS A 41 12.28 1.92 -4.73
N GLN A 42 11.72 1.83 -3.55
CA GLN A 42 11.33 0.54 -2.95
C GLN A 42 10.11 -0.06 -3.66
N LYS A 43 9.20 0.79 -4.13
CA LYS A 43 8.02 0.43 -4.90
C LYS A 43 7.85 1.34 -6.10
N LEU A 44 7.22 0.81 -7.13
CA LEU A 44 6.94 1.48 -8.39
C LEU A 44 5.45 1.42 -8.69
N ASP A 45 4.98 2.37 -9.49
CA ASP A 45 3.65 2.38 -10.05
C ASP A 45 3.68 2.04 -11.54
N LEU A 46 2.64 1.39 -12.05
CA LEU A 46 2.54 0.95 -13.43
C LEU A 46 1.33 1.57 -14.12
N LEU A 47 1.56 2.24 -15.24
CA LEU A 47 0.54 2.60 -16.22
C LEU A 47 0.69 1.70 -17.45
N CYS A 48 -0.21 0.74 -17.63
CA CYS A 48 -0.18 -0.21 -18.73
C CYS A 48 -1.39 0.03 -19.65
N CYS A 49 -1.14 0.49 -20.88
CA CYS A 49 -2.16 0.67 -21.91
C CYS A 49 -2.11 -0.51 -22.88
N ILE A 50 -3.23 -1.20 -23.07
CA ILE A 50 -3.35 -2.31 -24.00
C ILE A 50 -4.37 -1.92 -25.07
N GLU A 51 -3.87 -1.67 -26.29
CA GLU A 51 -4.64 -1.13 -27.41
C GLU A 51 -4.79 -2.16 -28.54
N GLY A 52 -5.91 -2.05 -29.25
CA GLY A 52 -6.18 -2.85 -30.45
C GLY A 52 -6.60 -4.30 -30.19
N GLU A 53 -6.52 -5.15 -31.21
CA GLU A 53 -6.72 -6.59 -31.06
C GLU A 53 -5.51 -7.23 -30.38
N TRP A 54 -5.57 -7.36 -29.08
CA TRP A 54 -4.51 -8.07 -28.37
C TRP A 54 -4.50 -9.56 -28.72
N LYS A 55 -3.47 -9.98 -29.42
CA LYS A 55 -3.29 -11.38 -29.85
C LYS A 55 -2.64 -12.27 -28.81
N GLY A 56 -2.51 -11.77 -27.57
CA GLY A 56 -1.94 -12.54 -26.46
C GLY A 56 -0.43 -12.34 -26.30
N MET A 57 0.10 -13.13 -25.39
CA MET A 57 1.54 -13.26 -25.13
C MET A 57 2.04 -14.52 -25.80
N GLU A 58 3.30 -14.57 -26.24
CA GLU A 58 3.88 -15.82 -26.77
C GLU A 58 3.84 -16.92 -25.71
N ALA A 59 3.06 -17.96 -25.97
CA ALA A 59 2.88 -19.07 -25.06
C ALA A 59 4.22 -19.79 -24.83
N GLY A 60 4.77 -19.73 -23.68
CA GLY A 60 5.93 -20.50 -23.24
C GLY A 60 7.04 -19.68 -22.61
N ALA A 61 7.56 -18.63 -23.25
CA ALA A 61 8.65 -17.83 -22.71
C ALA A 61 8.14 -16.84 -21.62
N VAL A 62 7.02 -16.18 -21.88
CA VAL A 62 6.51 -15.12 -20.99
C VAL A 62 5.95 -15.66 -19.68
N TRP A 63 5.42 -16.90 -19.66
CA TRP A 63 4.87 -17.50 -18.43
C TRP A 63 5.98 -17.91 -17.43
N GLN A 64 7.16 -18.29 -17.92
CA GLN A 64 8.33 -18.51 -17.05
C GLN A 64 8.94 -17.18 -16.57
N ASP A 65 9.00 -16.16 -17.44
CA ASP A 65 9.51 -14.84 -17.10
C ASP A 65 8.52 -13.97 -16.33
N LEU A 66 7.20 -14.15 -16.55
CA LEU A 66 6.20 -13.62 -15.62
C LEU A 66 6.40 -14.17 -14.21
N ARG A 67 6.82 -15.42 -14.07
CA ARG A 67 7.19 -16.00 -12.77
C ARG A 67 8.43 -15.32 -12.18
N LEU A 68 9.40 -14.91 -13.00
CA LEU A 68 10.57 -14.12 -12.58
C LEU A 68 10.20 -12.64 -12.39
N GLY A 69 9.35 -12.08 -13.25
CA GLY A 69 8.75 -10.75 -13.08
C GLY A 69 7.78 -10.69 -11.91
N LEU A 70 7.00 -11.74 -11.66
CA LEU A 70 6.15 -11.93 -10.48
C LEU A 70 6.98 -12.06 -9.18
N GLY A 71 8.27 -12.47 -9.26
CA GLY A 71 9.20 -12.35 -8.13
C GLY A 71 9.39 -10.91 -7.65
N LYS A 72 9.01 -9.92 -8.48
CA LYS A 72 9.02 -8.49 -8.16
C LYS A 72 7.62 -7.90 -7.94
N ILE A 73 6.57 -8.72 -7.93
CA ILE A 73 5.18 -8.28 -7.68
C ILE A 73 5.07 -7.48 -6.38
N GLY A 74 5.84 -7.82 -5.35
CA GLY A 74 5.90 -7.07 -4.10
C GLY A 74 6.41 -5.63 -4.22
N HIS A 75 6.99 -5.25 -5.37
CA HIS A 75 7.47 -3.89 -5.62
C HIS A 75 6.47 -2.98 -6.35
N TRP A 76 5.28 -3.46 -6.69
CA TRP A 76 4.24 -2.65 -7.29
C TRP A 76 3.30 -2.08 -6.23
N ALA A 77 3.18 -0.74 -6.15
CA ALA A 77 2.24 -0.08 -5.26
C ALA A 77 0.88 0.12 -5.95
N ARG A 78 0.87 0.69 -7.15
CA ARG A 78 -0.33 0.88 -7.96
C ARG A 78 -0.13 0.38 -9.38
N MET A 79 -1.17 -0.20 -9.94
CA MET A 79 -1.17 -0.67 -11.33
C MET A 79 -2.47 -0.26 -12.01
N ALA A 80 -2.39 0.69 -12.95
CA ALA A 80 -3.49 1.06 -13.82
C ALA A 80 -3.39 0.28 -15.12
N ILE A 81 -4.39 -0.54 -15.42
CA ILE A 81 -4.51 -1.21 -16.72
C ILE A 81 -5.61 -0.52 -17.52
N VAL A 82 -5.21 0.12 -18.60
CA VAL A 82 -6.10 0.86 -19.50
C VAL A 82 -6.39 -0.02 -20.71
N THR A 83 -7.62 -0.48 -20.85
CA THR A 83 -8.03 -1.34 -21.97
C THR A 83 -9.55 -1.41 -22.11
N ASP A 84 -10.04 -1.58 -23.34
CA ASP A 84 -11.46 -1.83 -23.65
C ASP A 84 -11.75 -3.32 -23.91
N ILE A 85 -10.77 -4.21 -23.67
CA ILE A 85 -10.89 -5.63 -23.90
C ILE A 85 -11.70 -6.27 -22.76
N LYS A 86 -12.96 -6.63 -23.03
CA LYS A 86 -13.93 -7.10 -22.00
C LYS A 86 -13.49 -8.29 -21.16
N TRP A 87 -12.79 -9.27 -21.75
CA TRP A 87 -12.33 -10.41 -20.96
C TRP A 87 -11.21 -10.05 -19.99
N MET A 88 -10.37 -9.05 -20.33
CA MET A 88 -9.33 -8.53 -19.43
C MET A 88 -9.92 -7.81 -18.23
N GLU A 89 -10.99 -7.07 -18.39
CA GLU A 89 -11.71 -6.45 -17.28
C GLU A 89 -12.09 -7.49 -16.21
N ASN A 90 -12.60 -8.65 -16.63
CA ASN A 90 -12.96 -9.74 -15.71
C ASN A 90 -11.72 -10.40 -15.10
N ALA A 91 -10.64 -10.58 -15.88
CA ALA A 91 -9.38 -11.11 -15.37
C ALA A 91 -8.75 -10.16 -14.33
N ILE A 92 -8.74 -8.87 -14.59
CA ILE A 92 -8.22 -7.85 -13.66
C ILE A 92 -9.00 -7.85 -12.33
N LYS A 93 -10.35 -7.96 -12.40
CA LYS A 93 -11.19 -8.08 -11.19
C LYS A 93 -10.82 -9.30 -10.34
N LEU A 94 -10.45 -10.42 -10.97
CA LEU A 94 -10.00 -11.61 -10.27
C LEU A 94 -8.57 -11.45 -9.73
N PHE A 95 -7.65 -10.92 -10.53
CA PHE A 95 -6.26 -10.69 -10.12
C PHE A 95 -6.14 -9.67 -9.00
N ARG A 96 -7.02 -8.68 -8.93
CA ARG A 96 -7.08 -7.69 -7.86
C ARG A 96 -7.14 -8.31 -6.46
N LEU A 97 -7.75 -9.51 -6.33
CA LEU A 97 -7.85 -10.22 -5.04
C LEU A 97 -6.50 -10.78 -4.56
N PHE A 98 -5.54 -10.96 -5.47
CA PHE A 98 -4.24 -11.56 -5.19
C PHE A 98 -3.07 -10.59 -5.43
N SER A 99 -3.37 -9.38 -5.93
CA SER A 99 -2.35 -8.35 -6.16
C SER A 99 -1.84 -7.79 -4.82
N PRO A 100 -0.53 -7.74 -4.60
CA PRO A 100 0.04 -7.11 -3.41
C PRO A 100 -0.15 -5.59 -3.41
N GLY A 101 -0.25 -4.96 -4.60
CA GLY A 101 -0.55 -3.54 -4.80
C GLY A 101 -1.97 -3.29 -5.26
N GLU A 102 -2.34 -2.02 -5.34
CA GLU A 102 -3.66 -1.61 -5.83
C GLU A 102 -3.72 -1.72 -7.36
N LEU A 103 -4.57 -2.62 -7.86
CA LEU A 103 -4.80 -2.84 -9.29
C LEU A 103 -6.15 -2.27 -9.69
N ARG A 104 -6.16 -1.33 -10.66
CA ARG A 104 -7.40 -0.76 -11.23
C ARG A 104 -7.45 -0.93 -12.73
N HIS A 105 -8.66 -1.20 -13.21
CA HIS A 105 -9.01 -1.16 -14.63
C HIS A 105 -9.60 0.21 -14.98
N PHE A 106 -9.18 0.74 -16.13
CA PHE A 106 -9.72 1.94 -16.75
C PHE A 106 -10.08 1.65 -18.20
N ALA A 107 -11.15 2.26 -18.70
CA ALA A 107 -11.44 2.27 -20.12
C ALA A 107 -10.42 3.17 -20.88
N SER A 108 -10.23 2.96 -22.16
CA SER A 108 -9.32 3.81 -22.97
C SER A 108 -9.73 5.28 -22.94
N ALA A 109 -11.02 5.58 -22.84
CA ALA A 109 -11.53 6.94 -22.69
C ALA A 109 -11.11 7.61 -21.37
N ASP A 110 -10.77 6.84 -20.35
CA ASP A 110 -10.39 7.30 -19.01
C ASP A 110 -8.86 7.31 -18.80
N TYR A 111 -8.07 7.34 -19.90
CA TYR A 111 -6.61 7.33 -19.86
C TYR A 111 -6.02 8.41 -18.94
N GLU A 112 -6.51 9.65 -19.02
CA GLU A 112 -6.00 10.74 -18.20
C GLU A 112 -6.29 10.50 -16.70
N ALA A 113 -7.45 9.98 -16.37
CA ALA A 113 -7.77 9.59 -14.98
C ALA A 113 -6.87 8.46 -14.47
N ALA A 114 -6.55 7.48 -15.32
CA ALA A 114 -5.59 6.42 -15.00
C ALA A 114 -4.19 6.96 -14.77
N ARG A 115 -3.74 7.88 -15.64
CA ARG A 115 -2.45 8.56 -15.55
C ARG A 115 -2.35 9.41 -14.27
N GLU A 116 -3.36 10.24 -14.00
CA GLU A 116 -3.41 11.04 -12.77
C GLU A 116 -3.32 10.14 -11.53
N TRP A 117 -4.08 9.04 -11.51
CA TRP A 117 -4.13 8.13 -10.36
C TRP A 117 -2.77 7.45 -10.08
N VAL A 118 -2.00 7.02 -11.09
CA VAL A 118 -0.68 6.41 -10.87
C VAL A 118 0.41 7.45 -10.63
N CYS A 119 0.27 8.67 -11.19
CA CYS A 119 1.23 9.75 -10.99
C CYS A 119 1.03 10.50 -9.66
N GLU A 120 -0.12 10.31 -9.02
CA GLU A 120 -0.36 10.88 -7.70
C GLU A 120 0.66 10.30 -6.72
N LEU A 121 1.61 11.12 -6.29
CA LEU A 121 2.50 10.76 -5.20
C LEU A 121 1.63 10.33 -4.03
N ASP A 122 1.86 9.13 -3.53
CA ASP A 122 1.11 8.60 -2.40
C ASP A 122 1.35 9.55 -1.22
N ARG A 123 0.43 10.51 -1.05
CA ARG A 123 0.41 11.31 0.16
C ARG A 123 0.15 10.32 1.26
N ALA A 124 1.07 10.28 2.23
CA ALA A 124 0.93 9.44 3.39
C ALA A 124 -0.53 9.38 3.84
N ARG A 125 -1.09 8.16 3.91
CA ARG A 125 -2.48 7.94 4.34
C ARG A 125 -2.61 7.96 5.84
N ILE A 126 -1.46 7.98 6.52
CA ILE A 126 -1.30 8.18 7.95
C ILE A 126 -0.28 9.30 8.16
N ASP A 127 -0.65 10.35 8.86
CA ASP A 127 0.30 11.28 9.45
C ASP A 127 0.89 10.64 10.70
N ILE A 128 2.22 10.47 10.72
CA ILE A 128 2.94 9.80 11.81
C ILE A 128 3.79 10.84 12.53
N LYS A 129 3.50 11.08 13.81
CA LYS A 129 4.26 11.99 14.68
C LYS A 129 4.83 11.23 15.85
N LEU A 130 6.14 11.30 16.05
CA LEU A 130 6.84 10.72 17.18
C LEU A 130 7.21 11.83 18.17
N ASP A 131 6.64 11.76 19.37
CA ASP A 131 7.10 12.51 20.55
C ASP A 131 8.20 11.67 21.21
N VAL A 132 9.47 11.96 20.88
CA VAL A 132 10.63 11.19 21.34
C VAL A 132 10.77 11.24 22.85
N ASP A 133 10.56 12.42 23.47
CA ASP A 133 10.71 12.62 24.92
C ASP A 133 9.63 11.86 25.71
N ALA A 134 8.41 11.84 25.19
CA ALA A 134 7.32 11.10 25.81
C ALA A 134 7.32 9.61 25.45
N GLY A 135 8.01 9.19 24.39
CA GLY A 135 7.94 7.83 23.84
C GLY A 135 6.56 7.48 23.31
N ILE A 136 5.90 8.44 22.65
CA ILE A 136 4.55 8.26 22.13
C ILE A 136 4.52 8.51 20.61
N VAL A 137 3.95 7.55 19.87
CA VAL A 137 3.65 7.71 18.44
C VAL A 137 2.19 8.12 18.28
N VAL A 138 1.94 9.19 17.55
CA VAL A 138 0.60 9.65 17.16
C VAL A 138 0.36 9.29 15.69
N LEU A 139 -0.70 8.55 15.44
CA LEU A 139 -1.14 8.12 14.12
C LEU A 139 -2.46 8.82 13.78
N GLU A 140 -2.44 9.64 12.75
CA GLU A 140 -3.63 10.35 12.25
C GLU A 140 -3.95 9.89 10.81
N PRO A 141 -4.76 8.83 10.63
CA PRO A 141 -5.19 8.40 9.31
C PRO A 141 -5.93 9.51 8.57
N VAL A 142 -5.60 9.69 7.29
CA VAL A 142 -6.29 10.65 6.43
C VAL A 142 -7.69 10.14 6.14
N ALA A 143 -8.70 11.00 6.32
CA ALA A 143 -10.09 10.65 6.09
C ALA A 143 -10.31 10.11 4.66
N ASP A 144 -11.18 9.10 4.54
CA ASP A 144 -11.61 8.48 3.28
C ASP A 144 -10.50 7.79 2.46
N LYS A 145 -9.29 7.60 3.03
CA LYS A 145 -8.20 6.86 2.40
C LYS A 145 -7.94 5.54 3.13
N ALA A 146 -8.29 4.42 2.50
CA ALA A 146 -8.01 3.10 3.04
C ALA A 146 -6.49 2.87 3.19
N LEU A 147 -6.08 2.23 4.28
CA LEU A 147 -4.68 1.99 4.63
C LEU A 147 -4.03 0.97 3.70
N SER A 148 -2.80 1.22 3.31
CA SER A 148 -1.95 0.37 2.46
C SER A 148 -0.91 -0.40 3.28
N GLU A 149 -0.21 -1.32 2.63
CA GLU A 149 0.96 -1.99 3.23
C GLU A 149 2.04 -0.99 3.63
N ASP A 150 2.31 0.01 2.78
CA ASP A 150 3.34 1.02 2.99
C ASP A 150 3.08 1.89 4.23
N ASP A 151 1.81 2.14 4.54
CA ASP A 151 1.44 2.87 5.76
C ASP A 151 1.87 2.10 7.01
N PHE A 152 1.63 0.76 7.05
CA PHE A 152 2.06 -0.07 8.17
C PHE A 152 3.58 -0.23 8.24
N GLU A 153 4.26 -0.31 7.10
CA GLU A 153 5.72 -0.31 7.04
C GLU A 153 6.30 1.01 7.55
N ALA A 154 5.70 2.17 7.20
CA ALA A 154 6.14 3.47 7.67
C ALA A 154 5.99 3.60 9.19
N VAL A 155 4.86 3.16 9.75
CA VAL A 155 4.65 3.09 11.20
C VAL A 155 5.67 2.17 11.85
N GLY A 156 5.90 0.98 11.29
CA GLY A 156 6.89 0.01 11.77
C GLY A 156 8.29 0.60 11.80
N ARG A 157 8.74 1.22 10.70
CA ARG A 157 10.06 1.88 10.64
C ARG A 157 10.22 2.98 11.69
N THR A 158 9.18 3.77 11.93
CA THR A 158 9.20 4.83 12.95
C THR A 158 9.39 4.24 14.35
N ILE A 159 8.66 3.19 14.68
CA ILE A 159 8.76 2.49 15.97
C ILE A 159 10.12 1.80 16.11
N ASP A 160 10.56 1.05 15.10
CA ASP A 160 11.84 0.33 15.11
C ASP A 160 13.03 1.28 15.25
N ASN A 161 12.99 2.46 14.61
CA ASN A 161 14.02 3.48 14.76
C ASN A 161 14.07 4.02 16.20
N TYR A 162 12.93 4.29 16.82
CA TYR A 162 12.86 4.70 18.22
C TYR A 162 13.41 3.62 19.17
N LEU A 163 13.07 2.36 18.92
CA LEU A 163 13.47 1.23 19.74
C LEU A 163 14.96 0.85 19.63
N LYS A 164 15.73 1.44 18.69
CA LYS A 164 17.18 1.25 18.65
C LYS A 164 17.88 1.83 19.90
N ASP A 165 17.33 2.92 20.44
CA ASP A 165 17.88 3.65 21.56
C ASP A 165 17.01 3.55 22.82
N HIS A 166 15.86 2.84 22.74
CA HIS A 166 14.88 2.71 23.83
C HIS A 166 14.31 1.29 23.89
N ASP A 167 14.17 0.74 25.09
CA ASP A 167 13.66 -0.62 25.29
C ASP A 167 12.18 -0.80 24.92
N ARG A 168 11.36 0.26 25.10
CA ARG A 168 9.92 0.20 24.91
C ARG A 168 9.36 1.53 24.44
N LEU A 169 8.31 1.46 23.61
CA LEU A 169 7.45 2.59 23.32
C LEU A 169 6.39 2.72 24.44
N ARG A 170 6.24 3.89 25.03
CA ARG A 170 5.25 4.13 26.08
C ARG A 170 3.84 3.94 25.55
N GLY A 171 3.56 4.46 24.37
CA GLY A 171 2.25 4.26 23.78
C GLY A 171 2.09 4.72 22.34
N ILE A 172 0.94 4.30 21.79
CA ILE A 172 0.45 4.76 20.48
C ILE A 172 -0.90 5.43 20.68
N LEU A 173 -1.08 6.61 20.10
CA LEU A 173 -2.37 7.27 19.97
C LEU A 173 -2.83 7.18 18.53
N ILE A 174 -4.00 6.58 18.30
CA ILE A 174 -4.63 6.53 16.98
C ILE A 174 -5.82 7.49 17.00
N HIS A 175 -5.72 8.59 16.24
CA HIS A 175 -6.74 9.62 16.18
C HIS A 175 -7.41 9.62 14.81
N SER A 176 -8.60 9.05 14.74
CA SER A 176 -9.37 8.98 13.50
C SER A 176 -10.87 9.06 13.79
N ARG A 177 -11.59 9.90 13.05
CA ARG A 177 -13.04 10.03 13.23
C ARG A 177 -13.77 8.72 12.91
N GLN A 178 -13.33 8.05 11.84
CA GLN A 178 -13.84 6.74 11.40
C GLN A 178 -12.66 5.87 10.95
N PHE A 179 -12.81 4.55 11.07
CA PHE A 179 -11.80 3.63 10.56
C PHE A 179 -11.80 3.64 9.02
N PRO A 180 -10.67 3.96 8.37
CA PRO A 180 -10.61 4.14 6.93
C PRO A 180 -10.65 2.83 6.13
N GLY A 181 -10.51 1.66 6.77
CA GLY A 181 -10.41 0.36 6.11
C GLY A 181 -9.00 0.05 5.59
N TRP A 182 -8.89 -1.09 4.91
CA TRP A 182 -7.66 -1.53 4.23
C TRP A 182 -7.83 -1.46 2.72
N GLN A 183 -6.80 -1.02 2.02
CA GLN A 183 -6.80 -0.88 0.57
C GLN A 183 -6.86 -2.24 -0.14
N SER A 184 -6.21 -3.26 0.42
CA SER A 184 -6.10 -4.59 -0.16
C SER A 184 -6.09 -5.68 0.93
N VAL A 185 -6.20 -6.94 0.52
CA VAL A 185 -5.97 -8.09 1.42
C VAL A 185 -4.53 -8.10 1.93
N GLY A 186 -3.57 -7.67 1.11
CA GLY A 186 -2.17 -7.51 1.51
C GLY A 186 -2.02 -6.49 2.64
N ALA A 187 -2.70 -5.34 2.59
CA ALA A 187 -2.71 -4.35 3.66
C ALA A 187 -3.30 -4.90 4.96
N LEU A 188 -4.34 -5.74 4.90
CA LEU A 188 -4.86 -6.44 6.08
C LEU A 188 -3.80 -7.38 6.69
N PHE A 189 -3.10 -8.17 5.86
CA PHE A 189 -2.03 -9.04 6.35
C PHE A 189 -0.84 -8.25 6.90
N ALA A 190 -0.47 -7.13 6.27
CA ALA A 190 0.57 -6.23 6.78
C ALA A 190 0.20 -5.67 8.15
N HIS A 191 -1.07 -5.27 8.34
CA HIS A 191 -1.59 -4.86 9.65
C HIS A 191 -1.43 -5.95 10.70
N LEU A 192 -1.87 -7.18 10.42
CA LEU A 192 -1.77 -8.31 11.36
C LEU A 192 -0.31 -8.64 11.70
N LYS A 193 0.58 -8.63 10.70
CA LYS A 193 2.02 -8.82 10.89
C LYS A 193 2.62 -7.71 11.76
N PHE A 194 2.27 -6.45 11.49
CA PHE A 194 2.70 -5.30 12.27
C PHE A 194 2.27 -5.43 13.72
N VAL A 195 0.99 -5.68 14.01
CA VAL A 195 0.48 -5.87 15.37
C VAL A 195 1.28 -6.96 16.09
N ASN A 196 1.51 -8.11 15.45
CA ASN A 196 2.26 -9.22 16.04
C ASN A 196 3.75 -8.88 16.30
N SER A 197 4.36 -7.99 15.52
CA SER A 197 5.77 -7.62 15.67
C SER A 197 6.05 -6.61 16.79
N VAL A 198 5.04 -5.87 17.22
CA VAL A 198 5.20 -4.75 18.18
C VAL A 198 4.44 -4.91 19.49
N HIS A 199 3.58 -5.94 19.60
CA HIS A 199 2.64 -6.11 20.72
C HIS A 199 3.29 -6.15 22.12
N ASP A 200 4.51 -6.67 22.22
CA ASP A 200 5.29 -6.78 23.46
C ASP A 200 6.13 -5.52 23.77
N LYS A 201 6.33 -4.65 22.77
CA LYS A 201 7.16 -3.45 22.84
C LYS A 201 6.36 -2.18 23.15
N ILE A 202 5.03 -2.25 23.11
CA ILE A 202 4.14 -1.11 23.31
C ILE A 202 3.43 -1.24 24.67
N GLY A 203 3.49 -0.19 25.49
CA GLY A 203 2.85 -0.17 26.81
C GLY A 203 1.35 0.06 26.75
N LYS A 204 0.89 1.06 26.00
CA LYS A 204 -0.51 1.48 25.93
C LYS A 204 -0.93 1.85 24.51
N ILE A 205 -2.21 1.66 24.19
CA ILE A 205 -2.80 2.12 22.93
C ILE A 205 -4.08 2.92 23.24
N ALA A 206 -4.11 4.18 22.83
CA ALA A 206 -5.28 5.03 22.90
C ALA A 206 -5.98 5.09 21.55
N LEU A 207 -7.24 4.64 21.48
CA LEU A 207 -8.09 4.76 20.30
C LEU A 207 -9.01 5.96 20.46
N VAL A 208 -8.71 7.06 19.77
CA VAL A 208 -9.48 8.30 19.80
C VAL A 208 -10.37 8.36 18.57
N THR A 209 -11.62 7.89 18.70
CA THR A 209 -12.49 7.68 17.55
C THR A 209 -13.98 7.62 17.90
N ASN A 210 -14.82 8.07 16.97
CA ASN A 210 -16.28 7.90 17.03
C ASN A 210 -16.75 6.58 16.38
N SER A 211 -15.83 5.79 15.79
CA SER A 211 -16.19 4.49 15.21
C SER A 211 -16.76 3.55 16.27
N PRO A 212 -17.78 2.75 15.93
CA PRO A 212 -18.28 1.71 16.83
C PRO A 212 -17.16 0.75 17.24
N MET A 213 -17.07 0.44 18.55
CA MET A 213 -16.05 -0.46 19.09
C MET A 213 -15.96 -1.81 18.36
N GLY A 214 -17.10 -2.36 17.93
CA GLY A 214 -17.14 -3.64 17.23
C GLY A 214 -16.38 -3.65 15.91
N THR A 215 -16.34 -2.54 15.19
CA THR A 215 -15.58 -2.45 13.93
C THR A 215 -14.07 -2.36 14.17
N PHE A 216 -13.65 -1.69 15.23
CA PHE A 216 -12.24 -1.56 15.61
C PHE A 216 -11.74 -2.76 16.42
N ALA A 217 -12.55 -3.26 17.38
CA ALA A 217 -12.17 -4.36 18.25
C ALA A 217 -11.91 -5.66 17.48
N ASN A 218 -12.73 -5.93 16.45
CA ASN A 218 -12.55 -7.14 15.64
C ASN A 218 -11.27 -7.11 14.77
N HIS A 219 -10.63 -5.94 14.62
CA HIS A 219 -9.52 -5.75 13.70
C HIS A 219 -8.22 -5.28 14.36
N VAL A 220 -8.29 -4.74 15.57
CA VAL A 220 -7.14 -4.13 16.27
C VAL A 220 -6.86 -4.80 17.61
N LEU A 221 -7.88 -5.37 18.25
CA LEU A 221 -7.74 -6.03 19.54
C LEU A 221 -7.57 -7.54 19.35
N ASP A 222 -6.34 -7.95 19.06
CA ASP A 222 -5.96 -9.35 19.24
C ASP A 222 -5.94 -9.61 20.76
N PRO A 223 -6.64 -10.66 21.27
CA PRO A 223 -6.58 -11.04 22.68
C PRO A 223 -5.17 -11.39 23.18
N LEU A 224 -4.19 -11.50 22.28
CA LEU A 224 -2.77 -11.71 22.59
C LEU A 224 -2.00 -10.40 22.82
N MET A 225 -2.61 -9.21 22.66
CA MET A 225 -1.91 -7.95 22.93
C MET A 225 -1.66 -7.74 24.42
N LEU A 226 -0.40 -7.63 24.80
CA LEU A 226 0.04 -7.27 26.16
C LEU A 226 -0.17 -5.78 26.48
N ALA A 227 -0.38 -4.96 25.46
CA ALA A 227 -0.62 -3.52 25.59
C ALA A 227 -2.00 -3.24 26.23
N LYS A 228 -2.06 -2.23 27.10
CA LYS A 228 -3.35 -1.74 27.61
C LYS A 228 -4.01 -0.89 26.54
N VAL A 229 -5.20 -1.29 26.06
CA VAL A 229 -5.97 -0.54 25.06
C VAL A 229 -7.12 0.20 25.73
N ARG A 230 -7.28 1.50 25.42
CA ARG A 230 -8.42 2.30 25.90
C ARG A 230 -8.99 3.14 24.74
N LYS A 231 -10.32 3.15 24.65
CA LYS A 231 -11.06 4.01 23.72
C LYS A 231 -11.38 5.34 24.37
N PHE A 232 -11.32 6.41 23.58
CA PHE A 232 -11.73 7.76 23.87
C PHE A 232 -12.61 8.27 22.73
N ASP A 233 -13.50 9.20 23.02
CA ASP A 233 -14.25 9.89 21.97
C ASP A 233 -13.31 10.79 21.15
N TYR A 234 -13.70 11.09 19.91
CA TYR A 234 -12.82 11.77 18.96
C TYR A 234 -12.28 13.13 19.46
N ASP A 235 -13.06 13.85 20.25
CA ASP A 235 -12.72 15.15 20.85
C ASP A 235 -11.92 15.04 22.14
N GLN A 236 -11.72 13.84 22.67
CA GLN A 236 -10.98 13.59 23.91
C GLN A 236 -9.47 13.31 23.68
N ARG A 237 -8.88 13.86 22.62
CA ARG A 237 -7.47 13.65 22.26
C ARG A 237 -6.50 14.01 23.39
N ASP A 238 -6.74 15.13 24.09
CA ASP A 238 -5.86 15.57 25.16
C ASP A 238 -5.96 14.68 26.42
N GLU A 239 -7.13 14.13 26.70
CA GLU A 239 -7.32 13.14 27.76
C GLU A 239 -6.59 11.84 27.43
N ALA A 240 -6.68 11.37 26.20
CA ALA A 240 -5.96 10.21 25.71
C ALA A 240 -4.43 10.39 25.81
N MET A 241 -3.90 11.56 25.43
CA MET A 241 -2.49 11.88 25.57
C MET A 241 -2.04 11.89 27.03
N ARG A 242 -2.84 12.43 27.96
CA ARG A 242 -2.53 12.38 29.40
C ARG A 242 -2.49 10.92 29.88
N TRP A 243 -3.49 10.12 29.54
CA TRP A 243 -3.52 8.71 29.91
C TRP A 243 -2.33 7.90 29.38
N LEU A 244 -1.81 8.23 28.20
CA LEU A 244 -0.60 7.58 27.66
C LEU A 244 0.66 7.96 28.43
N ARG A 245 0.73 9.21 28.95
CA ARG A 245 1.89 9.72 29.71
C ARG A 245 1.95 9.23 31.14
N ASP A 246 0.80 8.91 31.76
CA ASP A 246 0.71 8.33 33.10
C ASP A 246 1.23 6.88 33.13
#